data_503bb661cb0be606ebe1343158639c90
#
_entry.id   503bb661cb0be606ebe1343158639c90
#
_cell.length_a   1.000
_cell.length_b   1.000
_cell.length_c   1.000
_cell.angle_alpha   90.00
_cell.angle_beta   90.00
_cell.angle_gamma   90.00
#
_symmetry.space_group_name_H-M   'P 1'
#
loop_
_entity.id
_entity.type
_entity.pdbx_description
1 polymer ?
#
loop_
_entity_poly.entity_id
_entity_poly.type
_entity_poly.pdbx_seq_one_letter_code
_entity_poly.pdbx_strand_id
1 'polypeptide(L)' 'MPIRGFLSGRIFDAEAINKMSLAFDGACDELGLVNSTHDPATSLVAEKIIEVAQRGVHDPELLQKMALNELGRG' A
#
# COMPACT_ATOMS: atom_id res chain seq x y z
N MET A 1 9.82 -4.19 -3.79
CA MET A 1 9.04 -4.12 -5.03
C MET A 1 8.32 -2.78 -5.10
N PRO A 2 8.37 -2.12 -6.22
CA PRO A 2 7.73 -0.83 -6.33
C PRO A 2 6.21 -0.96 -6.43
N ILE A 3 5.52 -0.15 -5.65
CA ILE A 3 4.07 -0.02 -5.73
C ILE A 3 3.63 0.65 -7.04
N ARG A 4 4.58 1.21 -7.78
CA ARG A 4 4.30 1.96 -9.00
C ARG A 4 3.48 1.20 -10.04
N GLY A 5 3.62 -0.11 -10.10
CA GLY A 5 2.83 -0.93 -10.99
C GLY A 5 1.33 -0.88 -10.70
N PHE A 6 0.96 -0.48 -9.50
CA PHE A 6 -0.44 -0.37 -9.09
C PHE A 6 -0.99 1.05 -9.20
N LEU A 7 -0.14 2.02 -9.57
CA LEU A 7 -0.52 3.43 -9.62
C LEU A 7 -0.91 3.90 -11.01
N SER A 8 -1.01 3.00 -11.98
CA SER A 8 -1.35 3.34 -13.35
C SER A 8 -2.69 4.08 -13.39
N GLY A 9 -2.68 5.26 -14.01
CA GLY A 9 -3.87 6.09 -14.14
C GLY A 9 -4.17 6.98 -12.94
N ARG A 10 -3.35 6.92 -11.89
CA ARG A 10 -3.51 7.77 -10.70
C ARG A 10 -2.38 8.78 -10.62
N ILE A 11 -2.68 9.95 -10.07
CA ILE A 11 -1.70 11.04 -9.98
C ILE A 11 -1.26 11.21 -8.51
N PHE A 12 0.01 10.89 -8.26
CA PHE A 12 0.64 11.11 -6.96
C PHE A 12 2.01 11.72 -7.19
N ASP A 13 2.45 12.60 -6.28
CA ASP A 13 3.82 13.12 -6.36
C ASP A 13 4.82 12.09 -5.88
N ALA A 14 6.11 12.36 -6.13
CA ALA A 14 7.18 11.41 -5.79
C ALA A 14 7.24 11.14 -4.29
N GLU A 15 6.97 12.13 -3.46
CA GLU A 15 7.00 11.96 -2.02
C GLU A 15 5.86 11.05 -1.56
N ALA A 16 4.66 11.24 -2.10
CA ALA A 16 3.52 10.38 -1.79
C ALA A 16 3.80 8.95 -2.22
N ILE A 17 4.37 8.75 -3.40
CA ILE A 17 4.71 7.41 -3.90
C ILE A 17 5.73 6.74 -2.98
N ASN A 18 6.73 7.49 -2.52
CA ASN A 18 7.73 6.93 -1.60
C ASN A 18 7.09 6.49 -0.29
N LYS A 19 6.20 7.30 0.26
CA LYS A 19 5.51 6.98 1.51
C LYS A 19 4.60 5.77 1.34
N MET A 20 3.90 5.69 0.21
CA MET A 20 3.05 4.56 -0.10
C MET A 20 3.87 3.28 -0.27
N SER A 21 5.04 3.37 -0.90
CA SER A 21 5.94 2.23 -1.06
C SER A 21 6.44 1.71 0.29
N LEU A 22 6.79 2.59 1.20
CA LEU A 22 7.21 2.21 2.54
C LEU A 22 6.08 1.52 3.29
N ALA A 23 4.87 2.07 3.19
CA ALA A 23 3.70 1.48 3.82
C ALA A 23 3.38 0.10 3.24
N PHE A 24 3.49 -0.03 1.93
CA PHE A 24 3.26 -1.29 1.24
C PHE A 24 4.24 -2.37 1.68
N ASP A 25 5.53 -2.03 1.71
CA ASP A 25 6.56 -2.96 2.14
C ASP A 25 6.34 -3.39 3.59
N GLY A 26 6.04 -2.44 4.46
CA GLY A 26 5.78 -2.73 5.86
C GLY A 26 4.54 -3.59 6.06
N ALA A 27 3.49 -3.33 5.31
CA ALA A 27 2.26 -4.11 5.40
C ALA A 27 2.49 -5.55 4.92
N CYS A 28 3.18 -5.72 3.80
CA CYS A 28 3.50 -7.06 3.29
C CYS A 28 4.38 -7.83 4.28
N ASP A 29 5.35 -7.15 4.87
CA ASP A 29 6.24 -7.76 5.86
C ASP A 29 5.44 -8.24 7.08
N GLU A 30 4.54 -7.42 7.58
CA GLU A 30 3.73 -7.74 8.74
C GLU A 30 2.77 -8.90 8.48
N LEU A 31 2.26 -9.00 7.27
CA LEU A 31 1.38 -10.10 6.87
C LEU A 31 2.14 -11.36 6.47
N GLY A 32 3.47 -11.29 6.42
CA GLY A 32 4.29 -12.40 6.01
C GLY A 32 4.21 -12.69 4.51
N LEU A 33 3.81 -11.72 3.71
CA LEU A 33 3.69 -11.89 2.28
C LEU A 33 5.02 -11.67 1.58
N VAL A 34 5.27 -12.46 0.54
CA VAL A 34 6.38 -12.21 -0.35
C VAL A 34 6.03 -10.98 -1.18
N ASN A 35 6.99 -10.08 -1.35
CA ASN A 35 6.81 -8.83 -2.08
C ASN A 35 6.73 -9.10 -3.59
N SER A 36 5.62 -9.70 -4.01
CA SER A 36 5.41 -10.15 -5.38
C SER A 36 4.09 -9.65 -5.94
N THR A 37 4.11 -9.15 -7.16
CA THR A 37 2.90 -8.70 -7.86
C THR A 37 2.02 -9.85 -8.32
N HIS A 38 2.51 -11.08 -8.24
CA HIS A 38 1.75 -12.25 -8.65
C HIS A 38 0.83 -12.78 -7.56
N ASP A 39 1.03 -12.35 -6.32
CA ASP A 39 0.20 -12.79 -5.21
C ASP A 39 -1.05 -11.89 -5.13
N PRO A 40 -2.27 -12.48 -5.19
CA PRO A 40 -3.49 -11.69 -5.07
C PRO A 40 -3.57 -10.89 -3.77
N ALA A 41 -3.03 -11.43 -2.68
CA ALA A 41 -3.01 -10.72 -1.40
C ALA A 41 -2.15 -9.46 -1.49
N THR A 42 -1.03 -9.53 -2.20
CA THR A 42 -0.16 -8.37 -2.42
C THR A 42 -0.91 -7.27 -3.17
N SER A 43 -1.68 -7.64 -4.19
CA SER A 43 -2.50 -6.67 -4.94
C SER A 43 -3.54 -6.00 -4.06
N LEU A 44 -4.18 -6.76 -3.18
CA LEU A 44 -5.16 -6.20 -2.24
C LEU A 44 -4.52 -5.20 -1.28
N VAL A 45 -3.33 -5.52 -0.78
CA VAL A 45 -2.60 -4.61 0.09
C VAL A 45 -2.28 -3.31 -0.64
N ALA A 46 -1.78 -3.41 -1.87
CA ALA A 46 -1.45 -2.24 -2.67
C ALA A 46 -2.67 -1.37 -2.93
N GLU A 47 -3.77 -1.98 -3.32
CA GLU A 47 -5.01 -1.25 -3.58
C GLU A 47 -5.53 -0.55 -2.33
N LYS A 48 -5.45 -1.20 -1.19
CA LYS A 48 -5.90 -0.61 0.06
C LYS A 48 -5.04 0.58 0.46
N ILE A 49 -3.73 0.47 0.28
CA ILE A 49 -2.82 1.58 0.57
C ILE A 49 -3.11 2.77 -0.34
N ILE A 50 -3.33 2.52 -1.64
CA ILE A 50 -3.67 3.59 -2.59
C ILE A 50 -4.99 4.25 -2.17
N GLU A 51 -5.97 3.47 -1.81
CA GLU A 51 -7.27 3.96 -1.37
C GLU A 51 -7.15 4.86 -0.15
N VAL A 52 -6.39 4.44 0.85
CA VAL A 52 -6.16 5.24 2.05
C VAL A 52 -5.40 6.52 1.72
N ALA A 53 -4.41 6.44 0.84
CA ALA A 53 -3.66 7.61 0.41
C ALA A 53 -4.56 8.63 -0.30
N GLN A 54 -5.54 8.18 -1.05
CA GLN A 54 -6.50 9.05 -1.72
C GLN A 54 -7.41 9.80 -0.74
N ARG A 55 -7.52 9.31 0.48
CA ARG A 55 -8.27 9.99 1.54
C ARG A 55 -7.48 11.13 2.17
N GLY A 56 -6.22 11.31 1.77
CA GLY A 56 -5.37 12.37 2.29
C GLY A 56 -4.38 11.92 3.35
N VAL A 57 -4.28 10.62 3.60
CA VAL A 57 -3.32 10.08 4.56
C VAL A 57 -1.96 9.97 3.88
N HIS A 58 -0.96 10.65 4.44
CA HIS A 58 0.38 10.70 3.84
C HIS A 58 1.48 10.10 4.72
N ASP A 59 1.18 9.74 5.96
CA ASP A 59 2.14 9.13 6.87
C ASP A 59 2.28 7.64 6.54
N PRO A 60 3.49 7.14 6.21
CA PRO A 60 3.69 5.74 5.88
C PRO A 60 3.21 4.79 6.98
N GLU A 61 3.48 5.14 8.23
CA GLU A 61 3.07 4.33 9.37
C GLU A 61 1.55 4.25 9.48
N LEU A 62 0.89 5.38 9.30
CA LEU A 62 -0.56 5.44 9.35
C LEU A 62 -1.20 4.75 8.15
N LEU A 63 -0.62 4.93 6.96
CA LEU A 63 -1.07 4.23 5.76
C LEU A 63 -1.05 2.72 5.97
N GLN A 64 0.06 2.21 6.50
CA GLN A 64 0.22 0.80 6.78
C GLN A 64 -0.83 0.32 7.78
N LYS A 65 -0.96 1.05 8.88
CA LYS A 65 -1.86 0.69 9.96
C LYS A 65 -3.31 0.67 9.50
N MET A 66 -3.73 1.70 8.79
CA MET A 66 -5.10 1.78 8.30
C MET A 66 -5.40 0.72 7.25
N ALA A 67 -4.45 0.49 6.34
CA ALA A 67 -4.62 -0.53 5.32
C ALA A 67 -4.76 -1.92 5.96
N LEU A 68 -3.90 -2.25 6.91
CA LEU A 68 -3.95 -3.53 7.61
C LEU A 68 -5.24 -3.69 8.39
N ASN A 69 -5.69 -2.63 9.04
CA ASN A 69 -6.93 -2.66 9.80
C ASN A 69 -8.13 -2.96 8.91
N GLU A 70 -8.20 -2.31 7.76
CA GLU A 70 -9.30 -2.52 6.82
C GLU A 70 -9.24 -3.91 6.16
N LEU A 71 -8.05 -4.39 5.87
CA LEU A 71 -7.88 -5.73 5.33
C LEU A 71 -8.25 -6.81 6.35
N GLY A 72 -7.92 -6.57 7.61
CA GLY A 72 -8.22 -7.51 8.68
C GLY A 72 -9.70 -7.65 8.98
N ARG A 73 -10.50 -6.72 8.52
CA ARG A 73 -11.96 -6.80 8.69
C ARG A 73 -12.66 -7.57 7.59
N GLY A 74 -11.90 -8.01 6.66
CA GLY A 74 -12.42 -8.83 5.59
C GLY A 74 -12.68 -8.21 4.36
#